data_2a1a9e116cf47c94a94d9a728e11f9b8
#
_entry.id   2a1a9e116cf47c94a94d9a728e11f9b8
#
_cell.length_a   1.000
_cell.length_b   1.000
_cell.length_c   1.000
_cell.angle_alpha   90.00
_cell.angle_beta   90.00
_cell.angle_gamma   90.00
#
_symmetry.space_group_name_H-M   'P 1'
#
loop_
_entity.id
_entity.type
_entity.pdbx_description
1 polymer ?
#
loop_
_entity_poly.entity_id
_entity_poly.type
_entity_poly.pdbx_seq_one_letter_code
_entity_poly.pdbx_strand_id
1 'polypeptide(L)'
;MYSQAESHGLTYSDIARMTAENPAKIFGLYPRKGVIQPGSDADLVVIRPDSSHVIDAGTQKQYVDYNPYQGMVVSHKVQHVFLRGQKIIEDGAFKTDVPAGNYLLRNTLVR
;
A
#
# COMPACT_ATOMS: atom_id res chain seq x y z
N MET A 1 4.09 -6.41 7.43
CA MET A 1 2.75 -6.57 8.06
C MET A 1 2.05 -7.85 7.58
N TYR A 2 1.85 -8.02 6.29
CA TYR A 2 1.14 -9.21 5.77
C TYR A 2 1.83 -10.53 6.11
N SER A 3 3.16 -10.57 6.09
CA SER A 3 3.92 -11.78 6.40
C SER A 3 3.74 -12.28 7.83
N GLN A 4 3.33 -11.41 8.75
CA GLN A 4 3.13 -11.75 10.15
C GLN A 4 1.67 -11.72 10.58
N ALA A 5 0.75 -11.47 9.66
CA ALA A 5 -0.67 -11.30 9.96
C ALA A 5 -1.26 -12.51 10.66
N GLU A 6 -1.02 -13.69 10.12
CA GLU A 6 -1.58 -14.93 10.64
C GLU A 6 -1.11 -15.21 12.08
N SER A 7 0.17 -14.99 12.36
CA SER A 7 0.74 -15.21 13.70
C SER A 7 0.18 -14.23 14.74
N HIS A 8 -0.38 -13.11 14.32
CA HIS A 8 -1.01 -12.11 15.18
C HIS A 8 -2.53 -12.15 15.13
N GLY A 9 -3.11 -13.16 14.49
CA GLY A 9 -4.56 -13.33 14.41
C GLY A 9 -5.27 -12.31 13.50
N LEU A 10 -4.57 -11.73 12.56
CA LEU A 10 -5.11 -10.74 11.62
C LEU A 10 -5.41 -11.37 10.26
N THR A 11 -6.56 -11.02 9.68
CA THR A 11 -6.89 -11.34 8.30
C THR A 11 -6.39 -10.24 7.36
N TYR A 12 -6.35 -10.51 6.06
CA TYR A 12 -6.02 -9.48 5.06
C TYR A 12 -7.05 -8.34 5.08
N SER A 13 -8.32 -8.66 5.31
CA SER A 13 -9.37 -7.65 5.45
C SER A 13 -9.14 -6.75 6.66
N ASP A 14 -8.67 -7.30 7.78
CA ASP A 14 -8.33 -6.51 8.96
C ASP A 14 -7.22 -5.52 8.66
N ILE A 15 -6.18 -5.95 7.95
CA ILE A 15 -5.07 -5.08 7.56
C ILE A 15 -5.57 -3.96 6.63
N ALA A 16 -6.37 -4.29 5.62
CA ALA A 16 -6.92 -3.29 4.70
C ALA A 16 -7.79 -2.26 5.44
N ARG A 17 -8.60 -2.71 6.40
CA ARG A 17 -9.42 -1.82 7.23
C ARG A 17 -8.56 -0.86 8.05
N MET A 18 -7.53 -1.38 8.71
CA MET A 18 -6.67 -0.57 9.59
C MET A 18 -5.74 0.37 8.84
N THR A 19 -5.29 0.01 7.65
CA THR A 19 -4.27 0.78 6.92
C THR A 19 -4.84 1.65 5.81
N ALA A 20 -6.05 1.39 5.35
CA ALA A 20 -6.65 2.14 4.24
C ALA A 20 -8.05 2.71 4.57
N GLU A 21 -9.00 1.85 4.93
CA GLU A 21 -10.38 2.29 5.13
C GLU A 21 -10.53 3.24 6.31
N ASN A 22 -10.05 2.85 7.49
CA ASN A 22 -10.19 3.68 8.68
C ASN A 22 -9.41 5.00 8.57
N PRO A 23 -8.15 5.03 8.10
CA PRO A 23 -7.47 6.30 7.85
C PRO A 23 -8.22 7.20 6.86
N ALA A 24 -8.77 6.65 5.77
CA ALA A 24 -9.55 7.44 4.82
C ALA A 24 -10.78 8.07 5.46
N LYS A 25 -11.48 7.34 6.32
CA LYS A 25 -12.63 7.86 7.08
C LYS A 25 -12.20 8.96 8.06
N ILE A 26 -11.12 8.73 8.80
CA ILE A 26 -10.63 9.69 9.81
C ILE A 26 -10.20 11.01 9.14
N PHE A 27 -9.52 10.94 8.00
CA PHE A 27 -9.01 12.12 7.32
C PHE A 27 -9.98 12.74 6.31
N GLY A 28 -11.22 12.23 6.22
CA GLY A 28 -12.24 12.79 5.35
C GLY A 28 -12.04 12.53 3.87
N LEU A 29 -11.38 11.44 3.51
CA LEU A 29 -11.11 11.05 2.12
C LEU A 29 -11.96 9.87 1.65
N TYR A 30 -12.70 9.23 2.56
CA TYR A 30 -13.59 8.12 2.22
C TYR A 30 -14.89 8.66 1.60
N PRO A 31 -15.49 8.04 0.57
CA PRO A 31 -15.09 6.80 -0.10
C PRO A 31 -14.20 7.00 -1.34
N ARG A 32 -13.68 8.20 -1.58
CA ARG A 32 -12.77 8.43 -2.70
C ARG A 32 -11.50 7.58 -2.58
N LYS A 33 -10.99 7.46 -1.34
CA LYS A 33 -9.88 6.60 -0.95
C LYS A 33 -10.37 5.56 0.07
N GLY A 34 -9.61 4.50 0.23
CA GLY A 34 -9.82 3.51 1.30
C GLY A 34 -10.80 2.39 0.98
N VAL A 35 -11.31 2.32 -0.24
CA VAL A 35 -12.26 1.27 -0.64
C VAL A 35 -12.11 0.99 -2.13
N ILE A 36 -12.34 -0.26 -2.51
CA ILE A 36 -12.37 -0.68 -3.92
C ILE A 36 -13.82 -0.76 -4.36
N GLN A 37 -14.28 0.26 -5.05
CA GLN A 37 -15.66 0.31 -5.59
C GLN A 37 -15.72 1.27 -6.77
N PRO A 38 -16.74 1.16 -7.65
CA PRO A 38 -16.94 2.15 -8.72
C PRO A 38 -17.05 3.57 -8.18
N GLY A 39 -16.34 4.51 -8.82
CA GLY A 39 -16.30 5.92 -8.42
C GLY A 39 -15.16 6.28 -7.47
N SER A 40 -14.52 5.31 -6.82
CA SER A 40 -13.32 5.54 -6.01
C SER A 40 -12.08 5.61 -6.88
N ASP A 41 -11.03 6.32 -6.39
CA ASP A 41 -9.76 6.35 -7.09
C ASP A 41 -9.13 4.95 -7.10
N ALA A 42 -8.58 4.55 -8.23
CA ALA A 42 -7.92 3.26 -8.40
C ALA A 42 -6.47 3.32 -7.88
N ASP A 43 -6.32 3.55 -6.59
CA ASP A 43 -5.05 3.46 -5.87
C ASP A 43 -4.97 2.06 -5.26
N LEU A 44 -4.29 1.15 -5.94
CA LEU A 44 -4.33 -0.27 -5.64
C LEU A 44 -2.93 -0.83 -5.47
N VAL A 45 -2.82 -1.77 -4.55
CA VAL A 45 -1.60 -2.55 -4.35
C VAL A 45 -1.94 -4.02 -4.56
N VAL A 46 -1.23 -4.67 -5.48
CA VAL A 46 -1.33 -6.10 -5.72
C VAL A 46 -0.19 -6.78 -4.97
N ILE A 47 -0.53 -7.64 -4.03
CA ILE A 47 0.42 -8.34 -3.18
C ILE A 47 0.46 -9.80 -3.57
N ARG A 48 1.66 -10.33 -3.80
CA ARG A 48 1.89 -11.73 -4.09
C ARG A 48 2.25 -12.47 -2.79
N PRO A 49 1.43 -13.41 -2.33
CA PRO A 49 1.79 -14.28 -1.21
C PRO A 49 2.81 -15.34 -1.65
N ASP A 50 3.38 -16.06 -0.69
CA ASP A 50 4.30 -17.17 -0.93
C ASP A 50 5.54 -16.79 -1.77
N SER A 51 6.00 -15.55 -1.62
CA SER A 51 7.17 -15.01 -2.32
C SER A 51 8.20 -14.55 -1.29
N SER A 52 9.01 -15.48 -0.83
CA SER A 52 10.02 -15.20 0.19
C SER A 52 11.12 -14.28 -0.35
N HIS A 53 11.40 -13.22 0.39
CA HIS A 53 12.52 -12.33 0.08
C HIS A 53 13.04 -11.65 1.35
N VAL A 54 14.25 -11.08 1.27
CA VAL A 54 14.90 -10.38 2.38
C VAL A 54 14.76 -8.87 2.19
N ILE A 55 14.38 -8.17 3.25
CA ILE A 55 14.31 -6.71 3.23
C ILE A 55 15.72 -6.13 3.18
N ASP A 56 15.98 -5.27 2.21
CA ASP A 56 17.27 -4.60 2.00
C ASP A 56 17.02 -3.14 1.64
N ALA A 57 17.69 -2.23 2.36
CA ALA A 57 17.59 -0.80 2.11
C ALA A 57 17.99 -0.42 0.67
N GLY A 58 18.91 -1.16 0.05
CA GLY A 58 19.34 -0.93 -1.33
C GLY A 58 18.26 -1.16 -2.37
N THR A 59 17.22 -1.97 -2.05
CA THR A 59 16.10 -2.24 -2.94
C THR A 59 14.85 -1.43 -2.62
N GLN A 60 14.85 -0.68 -1.52
CA GLN A 60 13.72 0.16 -1.11
C GLN A 60 13.67 1.47 -1.90
N LYS A 61 12.46 1.98 -2.10
CA LYS A 61 12.21 3.21 -2.87
C LYS A 61 12.17 4.44 -1.97
N GLN A 62 13.11 4.55 -1.05
CA GLN A 62 13.22 5.66 -0.11
C GLN A 62 14.65 6.24 -0.14
N TYR A 63 14.77 7.54 0.15
CA TYR A 63 16.05 8.26 0.09
C TYR A 63 16.84 8.15 1.40
N VAL A 64 16.99 6.93 1.90
CA VAL A 64 17.81 6.64 3.08
C VAL A 64 18.60 5.36 2.82
N ASP A 65 19.73 5.23 3.46
CA ASP A 65 20.63 4.08 3.31
C ASP A 65 20.43 3.01 4.38
N TYR A 66 19.38 3.14 5.19
CA TYR A 66 19.05 2.16 6.23
C TYR A 66 17.57 1.79 6.21
N ASN A 67 17.26 0.65 6.80
CA ASN A 67 15.89 0.18 7.02
C ASN A 67 15.88 -0.58 8.35
N PRO A 68 14.97 -0.22 9.30
CA PRO A 68 14.91 -0.90 10.60
C PRO A 68 14.58 -2.39 10.48
N TYR A 69 14.04 -2.84 9.35
CA TYR A 69 13.71 -4.25 9.08
C TYR A 69 14.76 -4.94 8.21
N GLN A 70 15.93 -4.34 8.03
CA GLN A 70 17.02 -4.89 7.25
C GLN A 70 17.33 -6.33 7.65
N GLY A 71 17.40 -7.22 6.66
CA GLY A 71 17.69 -8.63 6.90
C GLY A 71 16.49 -9.49 7.29
N MET A 72 15.32 -8.89 7.54
CA MET A 72 14.10 -9.64 7.84
C MET A 72 13.63 -10.40 6.59
N VAL A 73 13.33 -11.69 6.75
CA VAL A 73 12.74 -12.50 5.69
C VAL A 73 11.23 -12.34 5.74
N VAL A 74 10.63 -11.99 4.61
CA VAL A 74 9.18 -11.83 4.49
C VAL A 74 8.64 -12.71 3.38
N SER A 75 7.38 -13.15 3.53
CA SER A 75 6.74 -14.07 2.60
C SER A 75 5.81 -13.41 1.58
N HIS A 76 5.56 -12.11 1.72
CA HIS A 76 4.68 -11.36 0.83
C HIS A 76 5.47 -10.28 0.10
N LYS A 77 5.18 -10.14 -1.18
CA LYS A 77 5.85 -9.16 -2.04
C LYS A 77 4.83 -8.29 -2.75
N VAL A 78 5.07 -6.98 -2.77
CA VAL A 78 4.29 -6.05 -3.60
C VAL A 78 4.65 -6.32 -5.06
N GLN A 79 3.67 -6.79 -5.83
CA GLN A 79 3.87 -7.12 -7.25
C GLN A 79 3.58 -5.92 -8.14
N HIS A 80 2.42 -5.29 -7.95
CA HIS A 80 2.01 -4.14 -8.74
C HIS A 80 1.46 -3.04 -7.83
N VAL A 81 1.68 -1.79 -8.21
CA VAL A 81 1.06 -0.63 -7.56
C VAL A 81 0.44 0.25 -8.64
N PHE A 82 -0.81 0.63 -8.41
CA PHE A 82 -1.56 1.54 -9.28
C PHE A 82 -1.83 2.85 -8.55
N LEU A 83 -1.63 3.95 -9.21
CA LEU A 83 -1.98 5.28 -8.73
C LEU A 83 -2.99 5.89 -9.71
N ARG A 84 -4.21 6.09 -9.25
CA ARG A 84 -5.34 6.56 -10.06
C ARG A 84 -5.47 5.79 -11.39
N GLY A 85 -5.36 4.45 -11.31
CA GLY A 85 -5.49 3.56 -12.44
C GLY A 85 -4.23 3.39 -13.29
N GLN A 86 -3.17 4.14 -13.03
CA GLN A 86 -1.90 4.01 -13.75
C GLN A 86 -0.92 3.15 -12.97
N LYS A 87 -0.41 2.11 -13.61
CA LYS A 87 0.54 1.20 -13.00
C LYS A 87 1.91 1.89 -12.85
N ILE A 88 2.35 2.12 -11.61
CA ILE A 88 3.63 2.76 -11.31
C ILE A 88 4.70 1.76 -10.88
N ILE A 89 4.30 0.58 -10.40
CA ILE A 89 5.20 -0.55 -10.14
C ILE A 89 4.63 -1.77 -10.85
N GLU A 90 5.46 -2.43 -11.63
CA GLU A 90 5.12 -3.65 -12.37
C GLU A 90 6.15 -4.72 -12.07
N ASP A 91 5.69 -5.87 -11.56
CA ASP A 91 6.55 -7.00 -11.14
C ASP A 91 7.69 -6.56 -10.21
N GLY A 92 7.39 -5.62 -9.31
CA GLY A 92 8.36 -5.08 -8.36
C GLY A 92 9.31 -4.01 -8.92
N ALA A 93 9.24 -3.70 -10.21
CA ALA A 93 10.09 -2.72 -10.86
C ALA A 93 9.38 -1.35 -10.95
N PHE A 94 10.09 -0.30 -10.57
CA PHE A 94 9.58 1.07 -10.65
C PHE A 94 9.56 1.55 -12.10
N LYS A 95 8.44 2.14 -12.52
CA LYS A 95 8.29 2.74 -13.85
C LYS A 95 8.69 4.21 -13.80
N THR A 96 9.33 4.70 -14.88
CA THR A 96 9.89 6.05 -14.93
C THR A 96 8.86 7.14 -15.23
N ASP A 97 7.76 6.81 -15.87
CA ASP A 97 6.69 7.75 -16.23
C ASP A 97 5.58 7.79 -15.18
N VAL A 98 5.95 8.17 -13.96
CA VAL A 98 5.03 8.20 -12.83
C VAL A 98 4.18 9.47 -12.89
N PRO A 99 2.85 9.38 -12.73
CA PRO A 99 2.00 10.57 -12.65
C PRO A 99 2.33 11.39 -11.40
N ALA A 100 2.21 12.70 -11.53
CA ALA A 100 2.37 13.60 -10.40
C ALA A 100 1.25 13.38 -9.37
N GLY A 101 1.57 13.61 -8.10
CA GLY A 101 0.56 13.60 -7.05
C GLY A 101 -0.42 14.76 -7.22
N ASN A 102 -1.66 14.56 -6.76
CA ASN A 102 -2.70 15.58 -6.74
C ASN A 102 -3.08 15.88 -5.29
N TYR A 103 -3.23 17.16 -4.97
CA TYR A 103 -3.77 17.56 -3.68
C TYR A 103 -5.26 17.21 -3.60
N LEU A 104 -5.68 16.63 -2.48
CA LEU A 104 -7.07 16.27 -2.24
C LEU A 104 -7.64 17.12 -1.13
N LEU A 105 -8.80 17.75 -1.40
CA LEU A 105 -9.58 18.37 -0.36
C LEU A 105 -10.32 17.29 0.42
N ARG A 106 -10.18 17.33 1.73
CA ARG A 106 -10.94 16.44 2.59
C ARG A 106 -12.36 16.93 2.81
N ASN A 107 -13.27 16.01 3.01
CA ASN A 107 -14.62 16.35 3.43
C ASN A 107 -14.63 16.66 4.93
N THR A 108 -15.61 17.47 5.35
CA THR A 108 -15.85 17.69 6.77
C THR A 108 -16.23 16.37 7.42
N LEU A 109 -15.62 16.07 8.56
CA LEU A 109 -15.95 14.86 9.29
C LEU A 109 -17.37 14.96 9.83
N VAL A 110 -18.17 13.97 9.50
CA VAL A 110 -19.49 13.77 10.08
C VAL A 110 -19.34 12.85 11.28
N ARG A 111 -19.72 13.37 12.43
CA ARG A 111 -19.66 12.60 13.69
C ARG A 111 -21.03 12.06 14.05
#